data_6be724193f22fe0fc87a2c9f34e15597
#
_entry.id   6be724193f22fe0fc87a2c9f34e15597
#
_cell.length_a   1.000
_cell.length_b   1.000
_cell.length_c   1.000
_cell.angle_alpha   90.00
_cell.angle_beta   90.00
_cell.angle_gamma   90.00
#
_symmetry.space_group_name_H-M   'P 1'
#
loop_
_entity.id
_entity.type
_entity.pdbx_description
1 polymer ?
#
loop_
_entity_poly.entity_id
_entity_poly.type
_entity_poly.pdbx_seq_one_letter_code
_entity_poly.pdbx_strand_id
1 'polypeptide(L)'
;MTKFTRTERLAAVLAVEAGDSSSDVARRFGMSRQTVDWSVKVYREQGEAGFQAKKARYTVAQKLEVLQVMRSQGLCQQETAIKFGITGTTTVNEWERRYLENGIEGLKPKKKGRRPKIRKPKVPPTPYEQLLAENEYLRAENEYLKKLNALVAEREAREKHDEATE
;
A
#
# COMPACT_ATOMS: atom_id res chain seq x y z
N MET A 1 14.12 1.32 5.20
CA MET A 1 15.58 1.19 5.09
C MET A 1 15.96 1.22 3.62
N THR A 2 16.92 2.05 3.22
CA THR A 2 17.46 2.02 1.86
C THR A 2 18.40 0.82 1.74
N LYS A 3 18.27 0.05 0.66
CA LYS A 3 19.07 -1.16 0.42
C LYS A 3 20.57 -0.91 0.36
N PHE A 4 20.98 0.33 0.01
CA PHE A 4 22.37 0.74 -0.14
C PHE A 4 22.67 1.97 0.72
N THR A 5 23.86 1.98 1.31
CA THR A 5 24.36 3.09 2.14
C THR A 5 24.72 4.31 1.28
N ARG A 6 24.89 5.45 1.95
CA ARG A 6 25.36 6.69 1.31
C ARG A 6 26.76 6.49 0.69
N THR A 7 27.65 5.85 1.42
CA THR A 7 29.04 5.61 1.00
C THR A 7 29.12 4.73 -0.25
N GLU A 8 28.31 3.65 -0.30
CA GLU A 8 28.23 2.78 -1.48
C GLU A 8 27.71 3.53 -2.71
N ARG A 9 26.71 4.38 -2.55
CA ARG A 9 26.18 5.18 -3.66
C ARG A 9 27.20 6.21 -4.15
N LEU A 10 27.92 6.87 -3.25
CA LEU A 10 28.98 7.80 -3.64
C LEU A 10 30.13 7.09 -4.35
N ALA A 11 30.56 5.93 -3.84
CA ALA A 11 31.61 5.15 -4.48
C ALA A 11 31.20 4.70 -5.90
N ALA A 12 29.95 4.28 -6.08
CA ALA A 12 29.42 3.92 -7.38
C ALA A 12 29.38 5.13 -8.34
N VAL A 13 28.98 6.31 -7.86
CA VAL A 13 28.97 7.54 -8.67
C VAL A 13 30.38 7.95 -9.08
N LEU A 14 31.32 7.95 -8.15
CA LEU A 14 32.72 8.31 -8.44
C LEU A 14 33.38 7.36 -9.46
N ALA A 15 33.04 6.07 -9.44
CA ALA A 15 33.49 5.11 -10.43
C ALA A 15 32.94 5.44 -11.84
N VAL A 16 31.66 5.85 -11.94
CA VAL A 16 31.10 6.28 -13.24
C VAL A 16 31.73 7.60 -13.71
N GLU A 17 31.97 8.56 -12.83
CA GLU A 17 32.63 9.83 -13.18
C GLU A 17 34.12 9.62 -13.58
N ALA A 18 34.74 8.55 -13.08
CA ALA A 18 36.08 8.14 -13.50
C ALA A 18 36.11 7.46 -14.88
N GLY A 19 34.94 7.20 -15.50
CA GLY A 19 34.83 6.64 -16.85
C GLY A 19 34.31 5.20 -16.92
N ASP A 20 33.98 4.58 -15.78
CA ASP A 20 33.40 3.24 -15.76
C ASP A 20 31.96 3.27 -16.33
N SER A 21 31.58 2.19 -17.01
CA SER A 21 30.17 2.02 -17.46
C SER A 21 29.22 1.86 -16.29
N SER A 22 28.08 2.55 -16.32
CA SER A 22 27.00 2.37 -15.30
C SER A 22 26.59 0.91 -15.13
N SER A 23 26.67 0.09 -16.17
CA SER A 23 26.33 -1.34 -16.12
C SER A 23 27.38 -2.15 -15.37
N ASP A 24 28.64 -1.85 -15.52
CA ASP A 24 29.74 -2.55 -14.83
C ASP A 24 29.81 -2.15 -13.36
N VAL A 25 29.63 -0.85 -13.09
CA VAL A 25 29.49 -0.34 -11.73
C VAL A 25 28.31 -0.98 -11.02
N ALA A 26 27.15 -1.07 -11.68
CA ALA A 26 25.97 -1.71 -11.13
C ALA A 26 26.24 -3.17 -10.73
N ARG A 27 26.94 -3.91 -11.59
CA ARG A 27 27.34 -5.30 -11.33
C ARG A 27 28.33 -5.39 -10.18
N ARG A 28 29.34 -4.51 -10.14
CA ARG A 28 30.38 -4.47 -9.08
C ARG A 28 29.80 -4.18 -7.69
N PHE A 29 28.87 -3.26 -7.60
CA PHE A 29 28.25 -2.84 -6.33
C PHE A 29 26.95 -3.59 -6.00
N GLY A 30 26.49 -4.53 -6.84
CA GLY A 30 25.24 -5.27 -6.65
C GLY A 30 23.99 -4.39 -6.72
N MET A 31 24.08 -3.26 -7.42
CA MET A 31 23.00 -2.30 -7.62
C MET A 31 22.29 -2.55 -8.95
N SER A 32 21.05 -2.04 -9.10
CA SER A 32 20.46 -1.95 -10.44
C SER A 32 21.09 -0.79 -11.21
N ARG A 33 21.22 -0.93 -12.54
CA ARG A 33 21.70 0.15 -13.41
C ARG A 33 20.90 1.45 -13.20
N GLN A 34 19.56 1.34 -13.06
CA GLN A 34 18.72 2.49 -12.79
C GLN A 34 19.07 3.21 -11.48
N THR A 35 19.49 2.45 -10.43
CA THR A 35 19.95 3.04 -9.17
C THR A 35 21.25 3.82 -9.34
N VAL A 36 22.18 3.30 -10.14
CA VAL A 36 23.44 3.98 -10.46
C VAL A 36 23.17 5.24 -11.27
N ASP A 37 22.42 5.13 -12.37
CA ASP A 37 22.08 6.27 -13.24
C ASP A 37 21.33 7.37 -12.47
N TRP A 38 20.40 6.99 -11.59
CA TRP A 38 19.72 7.93 -10.68
C TRP A 38 20.72 8.62 -9.76
N SER A 39 21.63 7.87 -9.16
CA SER A 39 22.63 8.40 -8.22
C SER A 39 23.58 9.38 -8.91
N VAL A 40 24.01 9.07 -10.14
CA VAL A 40 24.84 9.97 -10.95
C VAL A 40 24.11 11.28 -11.25
N LYS A 41 22.84 11.21 -11.68
CA LYS A 41 22.01 12.41 -11.92
C LYS A 41 21.84 13.27 -10.66
N VAL A 42 21.58 12.63 -9.51
CA VAL A 42 21.48 13.34 -8.22
C VAL A 42 22.80 14.00 -7.84
N TYR A 43 23.92 13.32 -8.05
CA TYR A 43 25.24 13.86 -7.76
C TYR A 43 25.58 15.07 -8.64
N ARG A 44 25.31 15.00 -9.92
CA ARG A 44 25.55 16.10 -10.87
C ARG A 44 24.75 17.35 -10.53
N GLU A 45 23.51 17.18 -10.03
CA GLU A 45 22.61 18.31 -9.70
C GLU A 45 22.85 18.86 -8.29
N GLN A 46 23.09 18.00 -7.30
CA GLN A 46 23.13 18.37 -5.88
C GLN A 46 24.46 18.07 -5.18
N GLY A 47 25.41 17.45 -5.88
CA GLY A 47 26.64 16.97 -5.26
C GLY A 47 26.39 15.92 -4.18
N GLU A 48 27.29 15.87 -3.20
CA GLU A 48 27.17 14.94 -2.07
C GLU A 48 25.97 15.20 -1.17
N ALA A 49 25.46 16.45 -1.13
CA ALA A 49 24.30 16.82 -0.34
C ALA A 49 23.03 16.06 -0.77
N GLY A 50 22.95 15.64 -2.04
CA GLY A 50 21.85 14.86 -2.58
C GLY A 50 21.65 13.50 -1.92
N PHE A 51 22.68 12.96 -1.28
CA PHE A 51 22.65 11.66 -0.59
C PHE A 51 22.38 11.77 0.92
N GLN A 52 22.20 12.98 1.45
CA GLN A 52 21.83 13.14 2.85
C GLN A 52 20.39 12.69 3.08
N ALA A 53 20.13 12.08 4.26
CA ALA A 53 18.78 11.70 4.64
C ALA A 53 17.91 12.94 4.80
N LYS A 54 17.02 13.19 3.84
CA LYS A 54 16.08 14.31 3.89
C LYS A 54 14.84 13.91 4.68
N LYS A 55 14.42 14.75 5.62
CA LYS A 55 13.14 14.57 6.33
C LYS A 55 12.00 14.81 5.33
N ALA A 56 11.29 13.73 5.01
CA ALA A 56 10.27 13.70 3.95
C ALA A 56 8.92 14.35 4.35
N ARG A 57 8.93 15.53 4.97
CA ARG A 57 7.70 16.27 5.23
C ARG A 57 7.75 17.59 4.48
N TYR A 58 6.96 17.66 3.42
CA TYR A 58 6.80 18.87 2.62
C TYR A 58 5.51 19.60 3.01
N THR A 59 5.58 20.91 3.17
CA THR A 59 4.41 21.76 3.36
C THR A 59 3.60 21.86 2.07
N VAL A 60 2.35 22.34 2.17
CA VAL A 60 1.50 22.54 0.99
C VAL A 60 2.13 23.58 0.04
N ALA A 61 2.72 24.64 0.60
CA ALA A 61 3.40 25.67 -0.19
C ALA A 61 4.60 25.12 -0.98
N GLN A 62 5.45 24.29 -0.35
CA GLN A 62 6.58 23.65 -1.02
C GLN A 62 6.14 22.70 -2.14
N LYS A 63 5.07 21.93 -1.92
CA LYS A 63 4.53 21.05 -2.97
C LYS A 63 4.00 21.85 -4.16
N LEU A 64 3.32 22.97 -3.89
CA LEU A 64 2.80 23.86 -4.93
C LEU A 64 3.94 24.48 -5.73
N GLU A 65 4.97 24.99 -5.06
CA GLU A 65 6.18 25.55 -5.68
C GLU A 65 6.86 24.55 -6.62
N VAL A 66 7.06 23.30 -6.15
CA VAL A 66 7.63 22.21 -6.96
C VAL A 66 6.82 21.98 -8.24
N LEU A 67 5.49 21.93 -8.13
CA LEU A 67 4.61 21.73 -9.28
C LEU A 67 4.58 22.92 -10.23
N GLN A 68 4.67 24.14 -9.70
CA GLN A 68 4.76 25.37 -10.50
C GLN A 68 6.06 25.42 -11.30
N VAL A 69 7.20 25.12 -10.65
CA VAL A 69 8.51 25.07 -11.33
C VAL A 69 8.53 23.95 -12.37
N MET A 70 7.99 22.78 -12.07
CA MET A 70 7.87 21.68 -13.02
C MET A 70 7.14 22.12 -14.30
N ARG A 71 6.02 22.83 -14.18
CA ARG A 71 5.23 23.31 -15.32
C ARG A 71 5.88 24.47 -16.06
N SER A 72 6.40 25.45 -15.34
CA SER A 72 7.01 26.65 -15.96
C SER A 72 8.29 26.33 -16.73
N GLN A 73 9.06 25.33 -16.29
CA GLN A 73 10.31 24.93 -16.92
C GLN A 73 10.16 23.69 -17.82
N GLY A 74 8.96 23.12 -17.92
CA GLY A 74 8.71 21.92 -18.74
C GLY A 74 9.48 20.67 -18.26
N LEU A 75 9.84 20.60 -16.98
CA LEU A 75 10.60 19.51 -16.41
C LEU A 75 9.76 18.24 -16.30
N CYS A 76 10.38 17.10 -16.56
CA CYS A 76 9.74 15.83 -16.24
C CYS A 76 9.75 15.58 -14.72
N GLN A 77 8.92 14.65 -14.25
CA GLN A 77 8.81 14.32 -12.82
C GLN A 77 10.14 13.84 -12.22
N GLN A 78 10.99 13.19 -13.02
CA GLN A 78 12.30 12.73 -12.60
C GLN A 78 13.27 13.89 -12.37
N GLU A 79 13.37 14.81 -13.31
CA GLU A 79 14.19 16.01 -13.20
C GLU A 79 13.75 16.88 -12.03
N THR A 80 12.42 17.06 -11.89
CA THR A 80 11.84 17.80 -10.77
C THR A 80 12.21 17.16 -9.43
N ALA A 81 12.09 15.82 -9.32
CA ALA A 81 12.45 15.11 -8.10
C ALA A 81 13.94 15.28 -7.76
N ILE A 82 14.81 15.21 -8.76
CA ILE A 82 16.26 15.40 -8.59
C ILE A 82 16.54 16.85 -8.16
N LYS A 83 16.01 17.83 -8.87
CA LYS A 83 16.24 19.27 -8.61
C LYS A 83 15.84 19.68 -7.19
N PHE A 84 14.69 19.22 -6.71
CA PHE A 84 14.20 19.53 -5.36
C PHE A 84 14.64 18.52 -4.29
N GLY A 85 15.44 17.52 -4.65
CA GLY A 85 15.95 16.49 -3.75
C GLY A 85 14.84 15.63 -3.13
N ILE A 86 13.79 15.38 -3.90
CA ILE A 86 12.69 14.51 -3.50
C ILE A 86 13.14 13.06 -3.71
N THR A 87 12.89 12.20 -2.73
CA THR A 87 13.43 10.83 -2.69
C THR A 87 12.95 9.93 -3.84
N GLY A 88 11.91 10.31 -4.58
CA GLY A 88 11.43 9.51 -5.71
C GLY A 88 10.41 10.25 -6.58
N THR A 89 10.39 9.87 -7.85
CA THR A 89 9.46 10.40 -8.86
C THR A 89 8.00 10.16 -8.51
N THR A 90 7.70 9.03 -7.87
CA THR A 90 6.33 8.66 -7.43
C THR A 90 5.71 9.74 -6.54
N THR A 91 6.51 10.40 -5.71
CA THR A 91 6.03 11.47 -4.82
C THR A 91 5.57 12.69 -5.61
N VAL A 92 6.34 13.11 -6.61
CA VAL A 92 5.99 14.25 -7.49
C VAL A 92 4.75 13.92 -8.31
N ASN A 93 4.71 12.72 -8.90
CA ASN A 93 3.56 12.24 -9.66
C ASN A 93 2.27 12.20 -8.81
N GLU A 94 2.36 11.74 -7.56
CA GLU A 94 1.21 11.72 -6.66
C GLU A 94 0.74 13.14 -6.30
N TRP A 95 1.66 14.10 -6.10
CA TRP A 95 1.27 15.50 -5.87
C TRP A 95 0.63 16.12 -7.10
N GLU A 96 1.17 15.88 -8.29
CA GLU A 96 0.60 16.36 -9.54
C GLU A 96 -0.82 15.81 -9.74
N ARG A 97 -1.01 14.51 -9.60
CA ARG A 97 -2.33 13.87 -9.70
C ARG A 97 -3.32 14.47 -8.73
N ARG A 98 -2.95 14.59 -7.45
CA ARG A 98 -3.82 15.19 -6.41
C ARG A 98 -4.15 16.65 -6.67
N TYR A 99 -3.19 17.40 -7.24
CA TYR A 99 -3.41 18.78 -7.60
C TYR A 99 -4.36 18.92 -8.80
N LEU A 100 -4.26 18.02 -9.77
CA LEU A 100 -5.18 17.99 -10.91
C LEU A 100 -6.60 17.58 -10.50
N GLU A 101 -6.74 16.66 -9.55
CA GLU A 101 -8.04 16.18 -9.07
C GLU A 101 -8.75 17.20 -8.15
N ASN A 102 -8.03 17.83 -7.23
CA ASN A 102 -8.61 18.60 -6.13
C ASN A 102 -7.94 19.96 -5.88
N GLY A 103 -7.12 20.43 -6.82
CA GLY A 103 -6.39 21.70 -6.66
C GLY A 103 -5.49 21.71 -5.43
N ILE A 104 -5.36 22.87 -4.80
CA ILE A 104 -4.52 23.08 -3.61
C ILE A 104 -4.99 22.20 -2.42
N GLU A 105 -6.29 21.98 -2.31
CA GLU A 105 -6.86 21.14 -1.25
C GLU A 105 -6.33 19.69 -1.31
N GLY A 106 -6.08 19.15 -2.50
CA GLY A 106 -5.50 17.84 -2.71
C GLY A 106 -4.08 17.68 -2.16
N LEU A 107 -3.34 18.78 -2.01
CA LEU A 107 -1.97 18.78 -1.47
C LEU A 107 -1.94 18.78 0.06
N LYS A 108 -3.06 19.05 0.73
CA LYS A 108 -3.15 18.99 2.19
C LYS A 108 -2.90 17.57 2.71
N PRO A 109 -2.29 17.43 3.89
CA PRO A 109 -2.07 16.11 4.48
C PRO A 109 -3.41 15.47 4.81
N LYS A 110 -3.69 14.28 4.27
CA LYS A 110 -4.87 13.50 4.65
C LYS A 110 -4.67 12.94 6.06
N LYS A 111 -5.73 12.95 6.87
CA LYS A 111 -5.73 12.26 8.17
C LYS A 111 -5.36 10.80 7.95
N LYS A 112 -4.40 10.28 8.71
CA LYS A 112 -4.08 8.86 8.67
C LYS A 112 -5.34 8.08 9.03
N GLY A 113 -5.69 7.10 8.20
CA GLY A 113 -6.78 6.19 8.50
C GLY A 113 -6.58 5.52 9.86
N ARG A 114 -7.64 4.94 10.41
CA ARG A 114 -7.59 4.20 11.67
C ARG A 114 -6.52 3.11 11.57
N ARG A 115 -5.58 3.08 12.54
CA ARG A 115 -4.62 1.97 12.63
C ARG A 115 -5.40 0.65 12.62
N PRO A 116 -4.98 -0.35 11.84
CA PRO A 116 -5.61 -1.66 11.94
C PRO A 116 -5.57 -2.08 13.42
N LYS A 117 -6.73 -2.42 13.98
CA LYS A 117 -6.75 -3.01 15.33
C LYS A 117 -5.87 -4.24 15.27
N ILE A 118 -4.84 -4.27 16.11
CA ILE A 118 -4.07 -5.49 16.33
C ILE A 118 -5.11 -6.52 16.74
N ARG A 119 -5.41 -7.46 15.84
CA ARG A 119 -6.28 -8.58 16.19
C ARG A 119 -5.52 -9.32 17.29
N LYS A 120 -6.03 -9.22 18.53
CA LYS A 120 -5.54 -10.09 19.60
C LYS A 120 -5.59 -11.51 19.03
N PRO A 121 -4.54 -12.32 19.21
CA PRO A 121 -4.61 -13.72 18.81
C PRO A 121 -5.91 -14.28 19.38
N LYS A 122 -6.74 -14.90 18.54
CA LYS A 122 -7.94 -15.58 19.02
C LYS A 122 -7.43 -16.66 19.96
N VAL A 123 -7.61 -16.46 21.25
CA VAL A 123 -7.44 -17.52 22.22
C VAL A 123 -8.35 -18.65 21.76
N PRO A 124 -7.86 -19.86 21.53
CA PRO A 124 -8.73 -20.97 21.16
C PRO A 124 -9.85 -21.08 22.21
N PRO A 125 -11.11 -21.30 21.80
CA PRO A 125 -12.22 -21.37 22.74
C PRO A 125 -11.93 -22.44 23.78
N THR A 126 -12.25 -22.14 25.03
CA THR A 126 -12.12 -23.12 26.12
C THR A 126 -13.01 -24.34 25.84
N PRO A 127 -12.69 -25.52 26.39
CA PRO A 127 -13.55 -26.70 26.23
C PRO A 127 -15.00 -26.44 26.62
N TYR A 128 -15.22 -25.57 27.61
CA TYR A 128 -16.56 -25.16 28.02
C TYR A 128 -17.28 -24.33 26.96
N GLU A 129 -16.57 -23.36 26.34
CA GLU A 129 -17.14 -22.54 25.26
C GLU A 129 -17.44 -23.38 24.00
N GLN A 130 -16.64 -24.40 23.72
CA GLN A 130 -16.88 -25.34 22.62
C GLN A 130 -18.16 -26.15 22.85
N LEU A 131 -18.33 -26.70 24.07
CA LEU A 131 -19.53 -27.44 24.45
C LEU A 131 -20.78 -26.54 24.43
N LEU A 132 -20.66 -25.29 24.79
CA LEU A 132 -21.75 -24.34 24.78
C LEU A 132 -22.21 -24.05 23.35
N ALA A 133 -21.27 -23.79 22.45
CA ALA A 133 -21.54 -23.57 21.03
C ALA A 133 -22.14 -24.83 20.36
N GLU A 134 -21.65 -26.03 20.69
CA GLU A 134 -22.20 -27.29 20.22
C GLU A 134 -23.64 -27.50 20.71
N ASN A 135 -23.92 -27.18 21.97
CA ASN A 135 -25.25 -27.28 22.53
C ASN A 135 -26.24 -26.32 21.87
N GLU A 136 -25.82 -25.09 21.59
CA GLU A 136 -26.64 -24.12 20.84
C GLU A 136 -26.92 -24.60 19.41
N TYR A 137 -25.91 -25.14 18.74
CA TYR A 137 -26.07 -25.71 17.40
C TYR A 137 -27.09 -26.89 17.40
N LEU A 138 -26.89 -27.85 18.31
CA LEU A 138 -27.79 -28.99 18.42
C LEU A 138 -29.24 -28.60 18.78
N ARG A 139 -29.41 -27.57 19.57
CA ARG A 139 -30.76 -27.01 19.86
C ARG A 139 -31.42 -26.44 18.61
N ALA A 140 -30.68 -25.65 17.84
CA ALA A 140 -31.18 -25.09 16.59
C ALA A 140 -31.53 -26.20 15.57
N GLU A 141 -30.67 -27.22 15.45
CA GLU A 141 -30.92 -28.38 14.59
C GLU A 141 -32.19 -29.15 15.02
N ASN A 142 -32.37 -29.40 16.31
CA ASN A 142 -33.57 -30.03 16.84
C ASN A 142 -34.85 -29.21 16.55
N GLU A 143 -34.77 -27.90 16.68
CA GLU A 143 -35.92 -27.03 16.33
C GLU A 143 -36.25 -27.10 14.84
N TYR A 144 -35.21 -27.09 14.01
CA TYR A 144 -35.38 -27.22 12.56
C TYR A 144 -36.02 -28.56 12.20
N LEU A 145 -35.52 -29.66 12.75
CA LEU A 145 -36.07 -30.99 12.50
C LEU A 145 -37.50 -31.13 12.99
N LYS A 146 -37.87 -30.54 14.15
CA LYS A 146 -39.25 -30.51 14.62
C LYS A 146 -40.17 -29.79 13.65
N LYS A 147 -39.77 -28.63 13.14
CA LYS A 147 -40.54 -27.88 12.14
C LYS A 147 -40.69 -28.64 10.83
N LEU A 148 -39.60 -29.28 10.38
CA LEU A 148 -39.62 -30.11 9.16
C LEU A 148 -40.58 -31.27 9.29
N ASN A 149 -40.50 -32.00 10.40
CA ASN A 149 -41.41 -33.14 10.67
C ASN A 149 -42.87 -32.70 10.76
N ALA A 150 -43.16 -31.53 11.34
CA ALA A 150 -44.51 -30.97 11.36
C ALA A 150 -45.03 -30.67 9.95
N LEU A 151 -44.20 -30.07 9.08
CA LEU A 151 -44.54 -29.78 7.67
C LEU A 151 -44.78 -31.07 6.88
N VAL A 152 -43.96 -32.10 7.10
CA VAL A 152 -44.13 -33.40 6.45
C VAL A 152 -45.43 -34.05 6.89
N ALA A 153 -45.74 -34.03 8.18
CA ALA A 153 -46.97 -34.56 8.69
C ALA A 153 -48.23 -33.81 8.16
N GLU A 154 -48.16 -32.50 8.05
CA GLU A 154 -49.22 -31.69 7.42
C GLU A 154 -49.40 -32.05 5.94
N ARG A 155 -48.33 -32.28 5.22
CA ARG A 155 -48.37 -32.67 3.80
C ARG A 155 -49.02 -34.05 3.64
N GLU A 156 -48.55 -35.02 4.41
CA GLU A 156 -49.11 -36.36 4.39
C GLU A 156 -50.63 -36.39 4.79
N ALA A 157 -51.01 -35.52 5.74
CA ALA A 157 -52.43 -35.39 6.12
C ALA A 157 -53.27 -34.79 4.98
N ARG A 158 -52.75 -33.82 4.23
CA ARG A 158 -53.44 -33.28 3.04
C ARG A 158 -53.54 -34.31 1.92
N GLU A 159 -52.49 -35.01 1.60
CA GLU A 159 -52.48 -36.07 0.57
C GLU A 159 -53.55 -37.16 0.89
N LYS A 160 -53.61 -37.61 2.14
CA LYS A 160 -54.65 -38.57 2.59
C LYS A 160 -56.07 -38.03 2.55
N HIS A 161 -56.24 -36.72 2.79
CA HIS A 161 -57.54 -36.09 2.69
C HIS A 161 -58.01 -35.98 1.24
N ASP A 162 -57.11 -35.65 0.34
CA ASP A 162 -57.38 -35.53 -1.08
C ASP A 162 -57.70 -36.90 -1.69
N GLU A 163 -56.97 -37.97 -1.30
CA GLU A 163 -57.28 -39.34 -1.70
C GLU A 163 -58.62 -39.87 -1.18
N ALA A 164 -59.09 -39.39 -0.04
CA ALA A 164 -60.39 -39.80 0.54
C ALA A 164 -61.61 -39.06 -0.04
N THR A 165 -61.36 -38.01 -0.84
CA THR A 165 -62.41 -37.17 -1.42
C THR A 165 -62.60 -37.43 -2.92
N GLU A 166 -61.79 -38.26 -3.56
CA GLU A 166 -61.99 -38.82 -4.90
C GLU A 166 -62.75 -40.16 -4.81
#